data_1b90e65127db2de467a875a4ab9bf9c4
#
_entry.id   1b90e65127db2de467a875a4ab9bf9c4
#
_cell.length_a   1.000
_cell.length_b   1.000
_cell.length_c   1.000
_cell.angle_alpha   90.00
_cell.angle_beta   90.00
_cell.angle_gamma   90.00
#
_symmetry.space_group_name_H-M   'P 1'
#
loop_
_entity.id
_entity.type
_entity.pdbx_description
1 polymer ?
#
loop_
_entity_poly.entity_id
_entity_poly.type
_entity_poly.pdbx_seq_one_letter_code
_entity_poly.pdbx_strand_id
1 'polypeptide(L)'
;MGFYAHYVLPRIIDVVMRNKDAARLRATWIPHARGEVLEIGIGSGLNLAFYSSDVQRVYGVDPSIELQQMARKRVAAGSVPVEFLLQSAEEPLPFANASIDTVVVTWTLCSIANAPRALQEMRRVLRTSGRLIFLEHGRAPDAGVVAWQDRLTPIWRRVTGGCHLNRKIDHLVTAAGFRIAELQACYLAGPRPMTYTYQGFAEKDVAVAST
;
A
#
# COMPACT_ATOMS: atom_id res chain seq x y z
N MET A 1 14.99 17.86 -4.12
CA MET A 1 14.20 17.48 -2.91
C MET A 1 15.01 17.85 -1.68
N GLY A 2 14.38 18.40 -0.63
CA GLY A 2 15.12 18.95 0.51
C GLY A 2 15.61 17.89 1.49
N PHE A 3 16.56 18.27 2.35
CA PHE A 3 17.12 17.45 3.45
C PHE A 3 16.07 16.69 4.27
N TYR A 4 14.93 17.32 4.55
CA TYR A 4 13.81 16.71 5.26
C TYR A 4 13.29 15.43 4.57
N ALA A 5 13.06 15.48 3.25
CA ALA A 5 12.48 14.35 2.51
C ALA A 5 13.42 13.13 2.44
N HIS A 6 14.74 13.35 2.41
CA HIS A 6 15.71 12.28 2.31
C HIS A 6 16.14 11.70 3.68
N TYR A 7 16.33 12.55 4.69
CA TYR A 7 16.98 12.10 5.93
C TYR A 7 16.04 12.02 7.13
N VAL A 8 14.99 12.82 7.16
CA VAL A 8 14.09 12.92 8.32
C VAL A 8 12.82 12.11 8.11
N LEU A 9 12.10 12.38 7.02
CA LEU A 9 10.80 11.78 6.74
C LEU A 9 10.84 10.25 6.69
N PRO A 10 11.81 9.57 6.02
CA PRO A 10 11.85 8.11 6.01
C PRO A 10 11.99 7.49 7.40
N ARG A 11 12.77 8.12 8.30
CA ARG A 11 12.91 7.65 9.68
C ARG A 11 11.64 7.83 10.50
N ILE A 12 10.96 8.98 10.32
CA ILE A 12 9.68 9.23 10.99
C ILE A 12 8.65 8.21 10.53
N ILE A 13 8.52 7.99 9.23
CA ILE A 13 7.60 6.99 8.66
C ILE A 13 7.89 5.61 9.25
N ASP A 14 9.15 5.19 9.25
CA ASP A 14 9.54 3.88 9.79
C ASP A 14 9.15 3.72 11.27
N VAL A 15 9.38 4.72 12.10
CA VAL A 15 9.02 4.68 13.53
C VAL A 15 7.50 4.70 13.73
N VAL A 16 6.80 5.61 13.06
CA VAL A 16 5.34 5.75 13.19
C VAL A 16 4.63 4.48 12.73
N MET A 17 5.08 3.86 11.64
CA MET A 17 4.45 2.67 11.06
C MET A 17 4.76 1.36 11.80
N ARG A 18 5.58 1.40 12.87
CA ARG A 18 5.82 0.25 13.78
C ARG A 18 4.82 0.17 14.93
N ASN A 19 3.80 1.02 14.97
CA ASN A 19 2.82 0.98 16.06
C ASN A 19 2.06 -0.38 16.11
N LYS A 20 1.49 -0.69 17.28
CA LYS A 20 0.84 -1.99 17.55
C LYS A 20 -0.37 -2.28 16.64
N ASP A 21 -1.15 -1.26 16.30
CA ASP A 21 -2.33 -1.42 15.44
C ASP A 21 -1.91 -1.76 14.02
N ALA A 22 -0.92 -1.04 13.46
CA ALA A 22 -0.39 -1.34 12.15
C ALA A 22 0.26 -2.74 12.10
N ALA A 23 0.96 -3.15 13.16
CA ALA A 23 1.53 -4.50 13.26
C ALA A 23 0.43 -5.57 13.31
N ARG A 24 -0.65 -5.35 14.06
CA ARG A 24 -1.81 -6.25 14.12
C ARG A 24 -2.48 -6.40 12.75
N LEU A 25 -2.70 -5.29 12.03
CA LEU A 25 -3.28 -5.34 10.69
C LEU A 25 -2.39 -6.12 9.72
N ARG A 26 -1.06 -5.90 9.75
CA ARG A 26 -0.12 -6.69 8.95
C ARG A 26 -0.22 -8.17 9.28
N ALA A 27 -0.23 -8.53 10.57
CA ALA A 27 -0.33 -9.91 11.02
C ALA A 27 -1.63 -10.59 10.57
N THR A 28 -2.72 -9.83 10.40
CA THR A 28 -4.00 -10.34 9.92
C THR A 28 -4.01 -10.54 8.41
N TRP A 29 -3.49 -9.58 7.63
CA TRP A 29 -3.75 -9.55 6.20
C TRP A 29 -2.58 -10.03 5.34
N ILE A 30 -1.34 -9.73 5.72
CA ILE A 30 -0.16 -10.07 4.90
C ILE A 30 0.07 -11.59 4.76
N PRO A 31 -0.23 -12.45 5.76
CA PRO A 31 -0.11 -13.90 5.60
C PRO A 31 -1.00 -14.51 4.51
N HIS A 32 -1.98 -13.78 3.99
CA HIS A 32 -2.80 -14.22 2.86
C HIS A 32 -2.14 -14.01 1.48
N ALA A 33 -0.97 -13.37 1.43
CA ALA A 33 -0.18 -13.27 0.21
C ALA A 33 0.42 -14.63 -0.16
N ARG A 34 0.52 -14.92 -1.47
CA ARG A 34 1.05 -16.18 -1.99
C ARG A 34 1.72 -16.00 -3.35
N GLY A 35 2.60 -16.94 -3.70
CA GLY A 35 3.26 -17.00 -4.99
C GLY A 35 4.23 -15.84 -5.23
N GLU A 36 4.24 -15.31 -6.46
CA GLU A 36 5.01 -14.13 -6.84
C GLU A 36 4.25 -12.88 -6.35
N VAL A 37 4.84 -12.16 -5.40
CA VAL A 37 4.22 -11.01 -4.72
C VAL A 37 4.83 -9.72 -5.24
N LEU A 38 4.00 -8.75 -5.61
CA LEU A 38 4.40 -7.38 -5.90
C LEU A 38 3.94 -6.47 -4.76
N GLU A 39 4.87 -5.94 -3.99
CA GLU A 39 4.60 -4.98 -2.92
C GLU A 39 4.83 -3.55 -3.41
N ILE A 40 3.77 -2.77 -3.51
CA ILE A 40 3.80 -1.37 -3.90
C ILE A 40 3.95 -0.50 -2.66
N GLY A 41 5.04 0.27 -2.65
CA GLY A 41 5.46 1.04 -1.48
C GLY A 41 6.01 0.15 -0.39
N ILE A 42 7.01 -0.70 -0.72
CA ILE A 42 7.64 -1.58 0.27
C ILE A 42 8.21 -0.80 1.46
N GLY A 43 8.54 0.46 1.26
CA GLY A 43 9.05 1.35 2.28
C GLY A 43 10.26 0.76 2.99
N SER A 44 10.22 0.78 4.31
CA SER A 44 11.29 0.20 5.14
C SER A 44 11.16 -1.33 5.34
N GLY A 45 10.24 -2.02 4.63
CA GLY A 45 10.10 -3.47 4.65
C GLY A 45 9.38 -4.02 5.88
N LEU A 46 8.44 -3.27 6.45
CA LEU A 46 7.72 -3.70 7.66
C LEU A 46 6.77 -4.88 7.43
N ASN A 47 6.35 -5.15 6.19
CA ASN A 47 5.53 -6.29 5.84
C ASN A 47 6.35 -7.59 5.76
N LEU A 48 7.66 -7.53 5.53
CA LEU A 48 8.51 -8.69 5.27
C LEU A 48 8.48 -9.77 6.37
N ALA A 49 8.27 -9.34 7.61
CA ALA A 49 8.17 -10.25 8.76
C ALA A 49 6.83 -11.02 8.82
N PHE A 50 5.85 -10.68 7.98
CA PHE A 50 4.50 -11.25 8.02
C PHE A 50 4.16 -12.12 6.81
N TYR A 51 5.02 -12.20 5.80
CA TYR A 51 4.83 -13.13 4.69
C TYR A 51 4.98 -14.57 5.15
N SER A 52 4.04 -15.41 4.71
CA SER A 52 4.07 -16.86 4.98
C SER A 52 5.01 -17.60 4.01
N SER A 53 5.21 -18.89 4.26
CA SER A 53 5.95 -19.78 3.36
C SER A 53 5.29 -20.00 2.00
N ASP A 54 4.04 -19.56 1.82
CA ASP A 54 3.33 -19.62 0.53
C ASP A 54 3.82 -18.57 -0.46
N VAL A 55 4.62 -17.59 0.01
CA VAL A 55 5.26 -16.57 -0.83
C VAL A 55 6.57 -17.10 -1.37
N GLN A 56 6.69 -17.14 -2.69
CA GLN A 56 7.90 -17.58 -3.39
C GLN A 56 8.94 -16.47 -3.49
N ARG A 57 8.49 -15.25 -3.78
CA ARG A 57 9.33 -14.05 -3.94
C ARG A 57 8.50 -12.78 -3.73
N VAL A 58 9.16 -11.74 -3.24
CA VAL A 58 8.61 -10.39 -3.14
C VAL A 58 9.37 -9.45 -4.07
N TYR A 59 8.67 -8.76 -4.95
CA TYR A 59 9.18 -7.62 -5.71
C TYR A 59 8.72 -6.34 -5.02
N GLY A 60 9.66 -5.64 -4.38
CA GLY A 60 9.36 -4.43 -3.61
C GLY A 60 9.61 -3.16 -4.41
N VAL A 61 8.56 -2.43 -4.74
CA VAL A 61 8.62 -1.17 -5.48
C VAL A 61 8.55 0.01 -4.50
N ASP A 62 9.50 0.91 -4.55
CA ASP A 62 9.49 2.18 -3.79
C ASP A 62 10.43 3.20 -4.45
N PRO A 63 10.05 4.48 -4.57
CA PRO A 63 10.92 5.52 -5.12
C PRO A 63 11.97 6.03 -4.11
N SER A 64 11.89 5.69 -2.81
CA SER A 64 12.85 6.13 -1.80
C SER A 64 13.97 5.10 -1.62
N ILE A 65 15.17 5.50 -2.01
CA ILE A 65 16.36 4.68 -1.79
C ILE A 65 16.66 4.49 -0.29
N GLU A 66 16.35 5.50 0.53
CA GLU A 66 16.59 5.47 1.97
C GLU A 66 15.70 4.43 2.67
N LEU A 67 14.42 4.38 2.28
CA LEU A 67 13.48 3.36 2.78
C LEU A 67 13.90 1.97 2.30
N GLN A 68 14.25 1.81 1.02
CA GLN A 68 14.74 0.53 0.50
C GLN A 68 16.02 0.05 1.20
N GLN A 69 16.94 0.95 1.56
CA GLN A 69 18.12 0.58 2.35
C GLN A 69 17.77 0.04 3.74
N MET A 70 16.71 0.57 4.38
CA MET A 70 16.19 0.02 5.63
C MET A 70 15.54 -1.36 5.40
N ALA A 71 14.78 -1.52 4.32
CA ALA A 71 14.16 -2.79 3.96
C ALA A 71 15.21 -3.89 3.71
N ARG A 72 16.29 -3.59 2.98
CA ARG A 72 17.41 -4.53 2.73
C ARG A 72 18.02 -5.09 4.02
N LYS A 73 18.11 -4.27 5.07
CA LYS A 73 18.60 -4.74 6.39
C LYS A 73 17.63 -5.72 7.06
N ARG A 74 16.32 -5.62 6.76
CA ARG A 74 15.30 -6.54 7.28
C ARG A 74 15.24 -7.84 6.51
N VAL A 75 15.55 -7.83 5.20
CA VAL A 75 15.63 -9.05 4.38
C VAL A 75 16.67 -10.02 4.93
N ALA A 76 17.82 -9.53 5.40
CA ALA A 76 18.87 -10.38 5.96
C ALA A 76 18.42 -11.21 7.20
N ALA A 77 17.32 -10.81 7.84
CA ALA A 77 16.70 -11.53 8.96
C ALA A 77 15.47 -12.37 8.55
N GLY A 78 15.06 -12.31 7.26
CA GLY A 78 13.85 -12.95 6.77
C GLY A 78 14.08 -14.20 5.93
N SER A 79 13.02 -14.95 5.68
CA SER A 79 13.04 -16.22 4.93
C SER A 79 12.63 -16.09 3.46
N VAL A 80 12.02 -14.96 3.05
CA VAL A 80 11.47 -14.77 1.70
C VAL A 80 12.47 -14.02 0.82
N PRO A 81 12.79 -14.49 -0.41
CA PRO A 81 13.60 -13.75 -1.38
C PRO A 81 12.94 -12.42 -1.76
N VAL A 82 13.71 -11.31 -1.74
CA VAL A 82 13.21 -9.99 -2.08
C VAL A 82 14.05 -9.36 -3.19
N GLU A 83 13.40 -8.88 -4.23
CA GLU A 83 13.97 -8.06 -5.28
C GLU A 83 13.44 -6.63 -5.17
N PHE A 84 14.32 -5.63 -5.22
CA PHE A 84 13.96 -4.23 -5.03
C PHE A 84 14.00 -3.47 -6.35
N LEU A 85 12.91 -2.77 -6.67
CA LEU A 85 12.79 -1.89 -7.81
C LEU A 85 12.70 -0.43 -7.32
N LEU A 86 13.69 0.37 -7.69
CA LEU A 86 13.76 1.79 -7.35
C LEU A 86 13.01 2.60 -8.42
N GLN A 87 11.70 2.65 -8.33
CA GLN A 87 10.84 3.39 -9.24
C GLN A 87 9.52 3.78 -8.58
N SER A 88 8.80 4.71 -9.20
CA SER A 88 7.43 5.04 -8.82
C SER A 88 6.45 3.97 -9.33
N ALA A 89 5.42 3.68 -8.55
CA ALA A 89 4.32 2.83 -9.00
C ALA A 89 3.44 3.48 -10.09
N GLU A 90 3.65 4.76 -10.39
CA GLU A 90 3.01 5.49 -11.49
C GLU A 90 3.71 5.26 -12.84
N GLU A 91 4.92 4.71 -12.82
CA GLU A 91 5.66 4.30 -14.01
C GLU A 91 5.23 2.89 -14.43
N PRO A 92 5.40 2.52 -15.72
CA PRO A 92 5.15 1.16 -16.17
C PRO A 92 5.99 0.17 -15.39
N LEU A 93 5.34 -0.82 -14.77
CA LEU A 93 6.02 -1.85 -14.01
C LEU A 93 6.70 -2.86 -14.95
N PRO A 94 7.95 -3.30 -14.68
CA PRO A 94 8.72 -4.17 -15.56
C PRO A 94 8.26 -5.65 -15.47
N PHE A 95 6.95 -5.87 -15.44
CA PHE A 95 6.33 -7.19 -15.37
C PHE A 95 5.40 -7.41 -16.57
N ALA A 96 5.36 -8.64 -17.07
CA ALA A 96 4.39 -9.04 -18.08
C ALA A 96 2.95 -8.94 -17.54
N ASN A 97 1.97 -8.84 -18.44
CA ASN A 97 0.57 -8.93 -18.07
C ASN A 97 0.30 -10.27 -17.37
N ALA A 98 -0.49 -10.26 -16.33
CA ALA A 98 -0.92 -11.46 -15.61
C ALA A 98 0.23 -12.37 -15.15
N SER A 99 1.33 -11.79 -14.62
CA SER A 99 2.51 -12.52 -14.14
C SER A 99 2.61 -12.60 -12.62
N ILE A 100 1.89 -11.76 -11.87
CA ILE A 100 1.94 -11.64 -10.41
C ILE A 100 0.73 -12.33 -9.78
N ASP A 101 0.96 -13.10 -8.73
CA ASP A 101 -0.10 -13.82 -8.00
C ASP A 101 -0.78 -12.94 -6.95
N THR A 102 -0.01 -12.10 -6.26
CA THR A 102 -0.52 -11.20 -5.22
C THR A 102 0.08 -9.81 -5.36
N VAL A 103 -0.75 -8.79 -5.39
CA VAL A 103 -0.30 -7.40 -5.20
C VAL A 103 -0.62 -6.99 -3.77
N VAL A 104 0.37 -6.42 -3.08
CA VAL A 104 0.22 -5.88 -1.71
C VAL A 104 0.45 -4.38 -1.76
N VAL A 105 -0.43 -3.62 -1.14
CA VAL A 105 -0.28 -2.18 -0.97
C VAL A 105 -0.73 -1.78 0.43
N THR A 106 0.19 -1.13 1.18
CA THR A 106 -0.08 -0.76 2.57
C THR A 106 0.36 0.66 2.84
N TRP A 107 -0.60 1.52 3.23
CA TRP A 107 -0.41 2.95 3.52
C TRP A 107 0.36 3.69 2.42
N THR A 108 0.13 3.32 1.18
CA THR A 108 0.84 3.84 -0.01
C THR A 108 -0.12 4.49 -1.00
N LEU A 109 -1.31 3.90 -1.28
CA LEU A 109 -2.30 4.51 -2.19
C LEU A 109 -2.73 5.91 -1.75
N CYS A 110 -2.73 6.18 -0.45
CA CYS A 110 -3.01 7.51 0.07
C CYS A 110 -1.97 8.57 -0.37
N SER A 111 -0.73 8.15 -0.70
CA SER A 111 0.40 9.03 -1.01
C SER A 111 0.74 9.11 -2.50
N ILE A 112 0.40 8.10 -3.30
CA ILE A 112 0.64 8.10 -4.75
C ILE A 112 -0.14 9.25 -5.40
N ALA A 113 0.52 10.10 -6.20
CA ALA A 113 -0.12 11.26 -6.81
C ALA A 113 -1.22 10.83 -7.79
N ASN A 114 -0.90 9.90 -8.70
CA ASN A 114 -1.86 9.31 -9.64
C ASN A 114 -2.21 7.87 -9.24
N ALA A 115 -2.97 7.72 -8.15
CA ALA A 115 -3.40 6.41 -7.66
C ALA A 115 -4.21 5.59 -8.70
N PRO A 116 -5.08 6.19 -9.55
CA PRO A 116 -5.75 5.45 -10.60
C PRO A 116 -4.77 4.77 -11.58
N ARG A 117 -3.73 5.47 -12.03
CA ARG A 117 -2.72 4.91 -12.93
C ARG A 117 -1.94 3.78 -12.28
N ALA A 118 -1.54 3.95 -11.02
CA ALA A 118 -0.85 2.90 -10.28
C ALA A 118 -1.74 1.65 -10.11
N LEU A 119 -3.02 1.82 -9.79
CA LEU A 119 -3.98 0.72 -9.69
C LEU A 119 -4.21 0.02 -11.04
N GLN A 120 -4.21 0.75 -12.17
CA GLN A 120 -4.29 0.15 -13.50
C GLN A 120 -3.07 -0.73 -13.79
N GLU A 121 -1.85 -0.29 -13.44
CA GLU A 121 -0.63 -1.11 -13.57
C GLU A 121 -0.66 -2.33 -12.64
N MET A 122 -1.09 -2.17 -11.39
CA MET A 122 -1.31 -3.29 -10.47
C MET A 122 -2.29 -4.31 -11.08
N ARG A 123 -3.40 -3.82 -11.67
CA ARG A 123 -4.38 -4.66 -12.35
C ARG A 123 -3.79 -5.35 -13.58
N ARG A 124 -2.98 -4.66 -14.37
CA ARG A 124 -2.35 -5.22 -15.57
C ARG A 124 -1.48 -6.42 -15.23
N VAL A 125 -0.59 -6.27 -14.24
CA VAL A 125 0.39 -7.31 -13.88
C VAL A 125 -0.22 -8.45 -13.07
N LEU A 126 -1.31 -8.22 -12.35
CA LEU A 126 -1.98 -9.23 -11.54
C LEU A 126 -2.60 -10.31 -12.43
N ARG A 127 -2.50 -11.58 -12.07
CA ARG A 127 -3.18 -12.71 -12.69
C ARG A 127 -4.69 -12.62 -12.50
N THR A 128 -5.46 -13.25 -13.38
CA THR A 128 -6.94 -13.29 -13.24
C THR A 128 -7.37 -13.95 -11.93
N SER A 129 -6.66 -14.99 -11.48
CA SER A 129 -6.87 -15.65 -10.18
C SER A 129 -6.13 -14.99 -9.02
N GLY A 130 -5.42 -13.90 -9.29
CA GLY A 130 -4.64 -13.18 -8.30
C GLY A 130 -5.48 -12.24 -7.46
N ARG A 131 -4.91 -11.73 -6.37
CA ARG A 131 -5.58 -10.80 -5.46
C ARG A 131 -4.75 -9.56 -5.15
N LEU A 132 -5.45 -8.46 -4.91
CA LEU A 132 -4.91 -7.24 -4.33
C LEU A 132 -5.22 -7.24 -2.84
N ILE A 133 -4.20 -7.19 -1.99
CA ILE A 133 -4.32 -6.97 -0.53
C ILE A 133 -4.04 -5.50 -0.28
N PHE A 134 -4.95 -4.81 0.41
CA PHE A 134 -4.78 -3.40 0.72
C PHE A 134 -5.04 -3.10 2.20
N LEU A 135 -4.16 -2.27 2.77
CA LEU A 135 -4.28 -1.67 4.10
C LEU A 135 -4.02 -0.18 3.95
N GLU A 136 -5.08 0.64 3.95
CA GLU A 136 -4.94 2.05 3.60
C GLU A 136 -5.76 2.94 4.52
N HIS A 137 -5.21 4.03 4.96
CA HIS A 137 -6.04 5.01 5.60
C HIS A 137 -6.73 5.90 4.55
N GLY A 138 -7.93 6.40 4.88
CA GLY A 138 -8.68 7.18 3.92
C GLY A 138 -9.88 7.89 4.54
N ARG A 139 -10.82 8.27 3.67
CA ARG A 139 -11.98 9.07 4.03
C ARG A 139 -12.87 8.34 5.01
N ALA A 140 -13.14 8.99 6.16
CA ALA A 140 -14.05 8.49 7.18
C ALA A 140 -15.53 8.60 6.73
N PRO A 141 -16.46 7.83 7.35
CA PRO A 141 -17.89 7.95 7.08
C PRO A 141 -18.53 9.16 7.78
N ASP A 142 -17.97 9.61 8.89
CA ASP A 142 -18.54 10.66 9.72
C ASP A 142 -18.31 12.05 9.12
N ALA A 143 -19.37 12.81 8.86
CA ALA A 143 -19.29 14.12 8.21
C ALA A 143 -18.40 15.12 8.96
N GLY A 144 -18.42 15.13 10.29
CA GLY A 144 -17.57 15.98 11.12
C GLY A 144 -16.08 15.64 10.99
N VAL A 145 -15.75 14.33 10.89
CA VAL A 145 -14.37 13.87 10.67
C VAL A 145 -13.91 14.21 9.26
N VAL A 146 -14.77 14.03 8.27
CA VAL A 146 -14.51 14.39 6.87
C VAL A 146 -14.17 15.88 6.73
N ALA A 147 -14.92 16.76 7.38
CA ALA A 147 -14.64 18.20 7.34
C ALA A 147 -13.22 18.53 7.88
N TRP A 148 -12.78 17.81 8.91
CA TRP A 148 -11.39 17.90 9.41
C TRP A 148 -10.38 17.30 8.45
N GLN A 149 -10.67 16.14 7.87
CA GLN A 149 -9.80 15.51 6.85
C GLN A 149 -9.59 16.45 5.66
N ASP A 150 -10.66 17.07 5.15
CA ASP A 150 -10.59 17.99 4.01
C ASP A 150 -9.76 19.24 4.32
N ARG A 151 -9.89 19.79 5.55
CA ARG A 151 -9.11 20.95 6.01
C ARG A 151 -7.63 20.63 6.24
N LEU A 152 -7.34 19.46 6.80
CA LEU A 152 -5.97 19.10 7.18
C LEU A 152 -5.17 18.56 6.00
N THR A 153 -5.79 17.92 5.02
CA THR A 153 -5.12 17.28 3.89
C THR A 153 -4.10 18.17 3.16
N PRO A 154 -4.37 19.48 2.86
CA PRO A 154 -3.40 20.31 2.15
C PRO A 154 -2.07 20.49 2.91
N ILE A 155 -2.11 20.59 4.24
CA ILE A 155 -0.93 20.72 5.10
C ILE A 155 -0.30 19.34 5.30
N TRP A 156 -1.10 18.32 5.60
CA TRP A 156 -0.68 16.96 5.84
C TRP A 156 0.15 16.40 4.68
N ARG A 157 -0.31 16.56 3.45
CA ARG A 157 0.41 16.15 2.23
C ARG A 157 1.84 16.67 2.15
N ARG A 158 2.08 17.92 2.60
CA ARG A 158 3.40 18.56 2.52
C ARG A 158 4.39 17.95 3.51
N VAL A 159 3.91 17.50 4.67
CA VAL A 159 4.77 17.01 5.76
C VAL A 159 4.90 15.48 5.78
N THR A 160 4.00 14.75 5.12
CA THR A 160 3.97 13.27 5.15
C THR A 160 4.27 12.62 3.80
N GLY A 161 4.92 13.34 2.88
CA GLY A 161 5.30 12.75 1.59
C GLY A 161 4.13 12.51 0.63
N GLY A 162 3.10 13.35 0.65
CA GLY A 162 2.00 13.29 -0.32
C GLY A 162 0.72 12.64 0.19
N CYS A 163 0.69 12.15 1.42
CA CYS A 163 -0.45 11.41 1.97
C CYS A 163 -1.76 12.25 2.04
N HIS A 164 -2.85 11.72 1.47
CA HIS A 164 -4.19 12.31 1.51
C HIS A 164 -5.03 11.62 2.58
N LEU A 165 -5.55 12.38 3.54
CA LEU A 165 -6.42 11.85 4.59
C LEU A 165 -7.82 11.46 4.11
N ASN A 166 -8.25 12.01 2.98
CA ASN A 166 -9.64 12.02 2.53
C ASN A 166 -9.92 11.21 1.25
N ARG A 167 -9.02 10.28 0.87
CA ARG A 167 -9.25 9.40 -0.29
C ARG A 167 -10.28 8.33 0.05
N LYS A 168 -11.25 8.11 -0.84
CA LYS A 168 -12.15 6.97 -0.80
C LYS A 168 -11.45 5.76 -1.43
N ILE A 169 -10.81 4.94 -0.60
CA ILE A 169 -9.97 3.83 -1.06
C ILE A 169 -10.80 2.77 -1.77
N ASP A 170 -11.94 2.40 -1.22
CA ASP A 170 -12.91 1.47 -1.80
C ASP A 170 -13.33 1.89 -3.22
N HIS A 171 -13.65 3.17 -3.39
CA HIS A 171 -14.03 3.73 -4.69
C HIS A 171 -12.84 3.75 -5.67
N LEU A 172 -11.62 4.06 -5.21
CA LEU A 172 -10.43 4.02 -6.07
C LEU A 172 -10.15 2.62 -6.59
N VAL A 173 -10.25 1.61 -5.71
CA VAL A 173 -10.02 0.21 -6.04
C VAL A 173 -11.08 -0.28 -7.06
N THR A 174 -12.36 0.00 -6.81
CA THR A 174 -13.44 -0.42 -7.71
C THR A 174 -13.40 0.30 -9.07
N ALA A 175 -13.13 1.60 -9.07
CA ALA A 175 -13.00 2.39 -10.31
C ALA A 175 -11.83 1.93 -11.20
N ALA A 176 -10.81 1.28 -10.62
CA ALA A 176 -9.70 0.70 -11.37
C ALA A 176 -10.03 -0.70 -11.96
N GLY A 177 -11.25 -1.19 -11.83
CA GLY A 177 -11.70 -2.47 -12.36
C GLY A 177 -11.36 -3.66 -11.46
N PHE A 178 -11.30 -3.43 -10.14
CA PHE A 178 -11.27 -4.48 -9.15
C PHE A 178 -12.65 -4.65 -8.51
N ARG A 179 -13.01 -5.89 -8.19
CA ARG A 179 -14.14 -6.25 -7.34
C ARG A 179 -13.61 -6.50 -5.92
N ILE A 180 -14.08 -5.75 -4.96
CA ILE A 180 -13.72 -5.95 -3.55
C ILE A 180 -14.39 -7.24 -3.08
N ALA A 181 -13.59 -8.23 -2.67
CA ALA A 181 -14.06 -9.51 -2.17
C ALA A 181 -14.27 -9.49 -0.65
N GLU A 182 -13.42 -8.75 0.08
CA GLU A 182 -13.57 -8.52 1.51
C GLU A 182 -13.15 -7.10 1.85
N LEU A 183 -13.95 -6.40 2.66
CA LEU A 183 -13.68 -5.05 3.13
C LEU A 183 -14.03 -4.93 4.60
N GLN A 184 -13.06 -4.51 5.37
CA GLN A 184 -13.24 -4.04 6.73
C GLN A 184 -12.75 -2.60 6.80
N ALA A 185 -13.46 -1.76 7.56
CA ALA A 185 -13.05 -0.38 7.76
C ALA A 185 -13.35 0.06 9.19
N CYS A 186 -12.35 0.66 9.84
CA CYS A 186 -12.46 1.06 11.25
C CYS A 186 -11.50 2.20 11.59
N TYR A 187 -11.77 2.83 12.72
CA TYR A 187 -10.81 3.74 13.36
C TYR A 187 -9.77 2.93 14.14
N LEU A 188 -8.51 3.25 13.95
CA LEU A 188 -7.42 2.81 14.81
C LEU A 188 -7.23 3.78 15.98
N ALA A 189 -6.32 3.48 16.92
CA ALA A 189 -6.00 4.36 18.01
C ALA A 189 -5.36 5.68 17.51
N GLY A 190 -5.81 6.83 18.06
CA GLY A 190 -5.28 8.14 17.72
C GLY A 190 -6.33 9.15 17.24
N PRO A 191 -5.90 10.28 16.67
CA PRO A 191 -6.81 11.33 16.20
C PRO A 191 -7.67 10.83 15.02
N ARG A 192 -9.00 10.86 15.19
CA ARG A 192 -9.97 10.31 14.20
C ARG A 192 -9.74 10.73 12.74
N PRO A 193 -9.37 12.00 12.42
CA PRO A 193 -9.10 12.37 11.02
C PRO A 193 -7.94 11.61 10.37
N MET A 194 -7.03 11.01 11.15
CA MET A 194 -5.81 10.36 10.67
C MET A 194 -5.86 8.83 10.76
N THR A 195 -6.92 8.24 11.35
CA THR A 195 -6.89 6.84 11.77
C THR A 195 -7.95 5.96 11.13
N TYR A 196 -8.83 6.51 10.30
CA TYR A 196 -9.80 5.68 9.58
C TYR A 196 -9.10 4.86 8.50
N THR A 197 -9.18 3.54 8.62
CA THR A 197 -8.40 2.60 7.81
C THR A 197 -9.31 1.61 7.11
N TYR A 198 -9.08 1.45 5.81
CA TYR A 198 -9.66 0.44 4.93
C TYR A 198 -8.70 -0.75 4.85
N GLN A 199 -9.22 -1.96 4.93
CA GLN A 199 -8.41 -3.17 4.86
C GLN A 199 -9.21 -4.28 4.18
N GLY A 200 -8.55 -5.10 3.35
CA GLY A 200 -9.24 -6.17 2.66
C GLY A 200 -8.54 -6.73 1.45
N PHE A 201 -9.33 -7.47 0.68
CA PHE A 201 -8.93 -8.07 -0.59
C PHE A 201 -9.80 -7.57 -1.73
N ALA A 202 -9.17 -7.45 -2.89
CA ALA A 202 -9.86 -7.25 -4.15
C ALA A 202 -9.29 -8.19 -5.22
N GLU A 203 -10.12 -8.55 -6.17
CA GLU A 203 -9.82 -9.42 -7.31
C GLU A 203 -10.09 -8.66 -8.60
N LYS A 204 -9.51 -9.08 -9.72
CA LYS A 204 -9.88 -8.48 -11.01
C LYS A 204 -11.37 -8.66 -11.27
N ASP A 205 -12.03 -7.57 -11.63
CA ASP A 205 -13.37 -7.68 -12.19
C ASP A 205 -13.27 -8.15 -13.64
N VAL A 206 -13.68 -9.39 -13.88
CA VAL A 206 -13.65 -10.01 -15.22
C VAL A 206 -14.74 -9.47 -16.15
N ALA A 207 -15.79 -8.86 -15.61
CA ALA A 207 -16.87 -8.27 -16.41
C ALA A 207 -16.42 -7.01 -17.17
N VAL A 208 -15.36 -6.32 -16.73
CA VAL A 208 -14.81 -5.11 -17.36
C VAL A 208 -13.87 -5.42 -18.54
N ALA A 209 -13.54 -6.69 -18.79
CA ALA A 209 -12.61 -7.10 -19.87
C ALA A 209 -13.29 -7.30 -21.24
N SER A 210 -14.59 -7.03 -21.38
CA SER A 210 -15.40 -7.36 -22.58
C SER A 210 -15.90 -6.13 -23.34
N THR A 211 -15.37 -4.94 -23.08
CA THR A 211 -15.65 -3.71 -23.83
C THR A 211 -14.37 -3.09 -24.36
#